data_decffc235de8e39906b6392a6c8850e5
#
_entry.id   decffc235de8e39906b6392a6c8850e5
#
_cell.length_a   1.000
_cell.length_b   1.000
_cell.length_c   1.000
_cell.angle_alpha   90.00
_cell.angle_beta   90.00
_cell.angle_gamma   90.00
#
_symmetry.space_group_name_H-M   'P 1'
#
loop_
_entity.id
_entity.type
_entity.pdbx_description
1 polymer ?
#
loop_
_entity_poly.entity_id
_entity_poly.type
_entity_poly.pdbx_seq_one_letter_code
_entity_poly.pdbx_strand_id
1 'polypeptide(L)'
;MRPPGKGRGRLLNQSFIGGLCLLGLAGSAFLAMGDLASGSLRAMGPGGMPRGTAWLIAVIGAGMVVAGIFRGGEAIPRISVRGPVIIMLALVVFAFTIRPTPIGSFTTPGIGIVGAGPLAVLIAGFAERDRDWLDLAILAAALTAFCILLFGYLLNLPMPAFPVSWLKYFPGWSQRQVMLLVSGALLVVALALYLVRRRRGGNA
;
A
#
# COMPACT_ATOMS: atom_id res chain seq x y z
N MET A 1 22.75 27.29 31.47
CA MET A 1 21.68 27.11 30.45
C MET A 1 21.95 28.05 29.28
N ARG A 2 22.39 27.52 28.11
CA ARG A 2 22.57 28.33 26.88
C ARG A 2 21.25 28.36 26.14
N PRO A 3 20.77 29.53 25.69
CA PRO A 3 19.55 29.58 24.88
C PRO A 3 19.80 28.88 23.53
N PRO A 4 18.80 28.17 22.98
CA PRO A 4 18.93 27.52 21.68
C PRO A 4 19.10 28.62 20.62
N GLY A 5 20.15 28.46 19.79
CA GLY A 5 20.51 29.41 18.73
C GLY A 5 19.38 29.65 17.76
N LYS A 6 18.77 30.82 17.87
CA LYS A 6 17.89 31.41 16.85
C LYS A 6 18.75 31.78 15.64
N GLY A 7 18.66 31.03 14.54
CA GLY A 7 19.17 31.68 13.36
C GLY A 7 19.58 30.90 12.12
N ARG A 8 19.23 29.61 11.93
CA ARG A 8 19.56 28.96 10.63
C ARG A 8 18.57 27.92 10.11
N GLY A 9 17.33 27.88 10.60
CA GLY A 9 16.37 26.83 10.23
C GLY A 9 14.95 27.28 9.91
N ARG A 10 14.70 28.57 9.62
CA ARG A 10 13.32 29.04 9.40
C ARG A 10 12.63 28.45 8.17
N LEU A 11 13.38 28.05 7.14
CA LEU A 11 12.85 27.52 5.90
C LEU A 11 12.97 25.96 5.79
N LEU A 12 13.68 25.32 6.71
CA LEU A 12 13.86 23.86 6.71
C LEU A 12 13.22 23.22 7.94
N ASN A 13 12.02 23.66 8.30
CA ASN A 13 11.26 23.02 9.35
C ASN A 13 10.41 21.87 8.79
N GLN A 14 10.02 20.92 9.65
CA GLN A 14 9.26 19.73 9.30
C GLN A 14 7.95 20.10 8.58
N SER A 15 7.25 21.14 9.03
CA SER A 15 5.99 21.59 8.44
C SER A 15 6.17 22.13 7.02
N PHE A 16 7.23 22.90 6.76
CA PHE A 16 7.50 23.44 5.43
C PHE A 16 7.83 22.35 4.42
N ILE A 17 8.75 21.42 4.78
CA ILE A 17 9.14 20.33 3.88
C ILE A 17 7.99 19.36 3.69
N GLY A 18 7.27 18.99 4.75
CA GLY A 18 6.07 18.15 4.65
C GLY A 18 5.00 18.76 3.75
N GLY A 19 4.76 20.07 3.89
CA GLY A 19 3.83 20.80 3.04
C GLY A 19 4.26 20.82 1.56
N LEU A 20 5.56 21.02 1.30
CA LEU A 20 6.11 21.00 -0.05
C LEU A 20 5.99 19.60 -0.70
N CYS A 21 6.25 18.53 0.07
CA CYS A 21 6.04 17.16 -0.38
C CYS A 21 4.57 16.86 -0.73
N LEU A 22 3.62 17.34 0.09
CA LEU A 22 2.19 17.18 -0.18
C LEU A 22 1.76 17.97 -1.43
N LEU A 23 2.28 19.17 -1.63
CA LEU A 23 2.02 19.93 -2.86
C LEU A 23 2.60 19.25 -4.10
N GLY A 24 3.80 18.69 -4.00
CA GLY A 24 4.40 17.88 -5.06
C GLY A 24 3.57 16.64 -5.39
N LEU A 25 3.06 15.94 -4.37
CA LEU A 25 2.17 14.80 -4.54
C LEU A 25 0.84 15.21 -5.21
N ALA A 26 0.21 16.29 -4.75
CA ALA A 26 -1.00 16.81 -5.36
C ALA A 26 -0.77 17.22 -6.82
N GLY A 27 0.33 17.91 -7.12
CA GLY A 27 0.71 18.29 -8.47
C GLY A 27 0.92 17.08 -9.39
N SER A 28 1.64 16.06 -8.93
CA SER A 28 1.82 14.81 -9.69
C SER A 28 0.50 14.08 -9.93
N ALA A 29 -0.40 14.09 -8.95
CA ALA A 29 -1.73 13.52 -9.09
C ALA A 29 -2.56 14.27 -10.15
N PHE A 30 -2.52 15.60 -10.18
CA PHE A 30 -3.19 16.40 -11.23
C PHE A 30 -2.65 16.10 -12.62
N LEU A 31 -1.33 15.97 -12.77
CA LEU A 31 -0.71 15.61 -14.04
C LEU A 31 -1.12 14.21 -14.50
N ALA A 32 -1.11 13.24 -13.59
CA ALA A 32 -1.51 11.86 -13.89
C ALA A 32 -3.01 11.72 -14.25
N MET A 33 -3.85 12.64 -13.79
CA MET A 33 -5.30 12.63 -14.04
C MET A 33 -5.72 13.55 -15.19
N GLY A 34 -4.79 14.08 -15.98
CA GLY A 34 -5.07 15.01 -17.08
C GLY A 34 -6.13 14.48 -18.04
N ASP A 35 -6.04 13.20 -18.40
CA ASP A 35 -6.88 12.54 -19.40
C ASP A 35 -8.18 11.94 -18.82
N LEU A 36 -8.37 11.96 -17.50
CA LEU A 36 -9.57 11.40 -16.88
C LEU A 36 -10.75 12.38 -16.92
N ALA A 37 -11.87 11.93 -17.49
CA ALA A 37 -13.12 12.69 -17.49
C ALA A 37 -13.62 12.94 -16.06
N SER A 38 -13.79 14.23 -15.71
CA SER A 38 -14.27 14.63 -14.37
C SER A 38 -15.76 14.31 -14.15
N GLY A 39 -16.51 14.08 -15.24
CA GLY A 39 -17.96 13.94 -15.18
C GLY A 39 -18.66 15.27 -14.88
N SER A 40 -19.97 15.20 -14.61
CA SER A 40 -20.81 16.33 -14.19
C SER A 40 -21.22 16.18 -12.73
N LEU A 41 -21.77 17.24 -12.12
CA LEU A 41 -22.28 17.20 -10.73
C LEU A 41 -23.40 16.16 -10.53
N ARG A 42 -24.09 15.74 -11.61
CA ARG A 42 -25.13 14.69 -11.57
C ARG A 42 -24.61 13.28 -11.86
N ALA A 43 -23.44 13.17 -12.50
CA ALA A 43 -22.79 11.89 -12.80
C ALA A 43 -21.27 12.06 -12.60
N MET A 44 -20.80 11.77 -11.39
CA MET A 44 -19.37 11.81 -11.08
C MET A 44 -18.63 10.80 -11.95
N GLY A 45 -17.74 11.30 -12.80
CA GLY A 45 -16.85 10.48 -13.59
C GLY A 45 -15.72 9.85 -12.73
N PRO A 46 -14.97 8.90 -13.30
CA PRO A 46 -13.88 8.22 -12.58
C PRO A 46 -12.78 9.16 -12.06
N GLY A 47 -12.65 10.36 -12.65
CA GLY A 47 -11.71 11.39 -12.20
C GLY A 47 -12.22 12.31 -11.10
N GLY A 48 -13.51 12.28 -10.75
CA GLY A 48 -14.10 13.20 -9.78
C GLY A 48 -13.55 13.04 -8.36
N MET A 49 -13.62 11.82 -7.83
CA MET A 49 -13.11 11.48 -6.49
C MET A 49 -11.59 11.70 -6.35
N PRO A 50 -10.74 11.20 -7.25
CA PRO A 50 -9.30 11.45 -7.18
C PRO A 50 -8.93 12.94 -7.25
N ARG A 51 -9.61 13.73 -8.09
CA ARG A 51 -9.38 15.19 -8.17
C ARG A 51 -9.79 15.90 -6.87
N GLY A 52 -10.92 15.53 -6.27
CA GLY A 52 -11.34 16.06 -4.98
C GLY A 52 -10.31 15.79 -3.88
N THR A 53 -9.78 14.57 -3.84
CA THR A 53 -8.70 14.19 -2.90
C THR A 53 -7.41 14.96 -3.17
N ALA A 54 -7.01 15.13 -4.43
CA ALA A 54 -5.83 15.91 -4.79
C ALA A 54 -5.95 17.38 -4.38
N TRP A 55 -7.13 17.99 -4.54
CA TRP A 55 -7.41 19.33 -4.04
C TRP A 55 -7.29 19.43 -2.52
N LEU A 56 -7.83 18.47 -1.79
CA LEU A 56 -7.75 18.41 -0.33
C LEU A 56 -6.29 18.31 0.14
N ILE A 57 -5.50 17.45 -0.50
CA ILE A 57 -4.07 17.33 -0.22
C ILE A 57 -3.32 18.64 -0.54
N ALA A 58 -3.65 19.30 -1.65
CA ALA A 58 -3.07 20.58 -2.01
C ALA A 58 -3.37 21.69 -0.97
N VAL A 59 -4.60 21.78 -0.49
CA VAL A 59 -5.01 22.75 0.54
C VAL A 59 -4.28 22.48 1.85
N ILE A 60 -4.21 21.22 2.30
CA ILE A 60 -3.47 20.85 3.51
C ILE A 60 -1.98 21.15 3.34
N GLY A 61 -1.38 20.79 2.20
CA GLY A 61 0.01 21.07 1.89
C GLY A 61 0.33 22.58 1.91
N ALA A 62 -0.52 23.39 1.28
CA ALA A 62 -0.39 24.84 1.31
C ALA A 62 -0.50 25.41 2.74
N GLY A 63 -1.46 24.94 3.52
CA GLY A 63 -1.62 25.33 4.93
C GLY A 63 -0.38 24.99 5.76
N MET A 64 0.23 23.81 5.54
CA MET A 64 1.47 23.41 6.22
C MET A 64 2.67 24.28 5.79
N VAL A 65 2.80 24.63 4.51
CA VAL A 65 3.85 25.55 4.05
C VAL A 65 3.70 26.92 4.71
N VAL A 66 2.49 27.48 4.69
CA VAL A 66 2.19 28.77 5.32
C VAL A 66 2.50 28.71 6.83
N ALA A 67 2.00 27.70 7.53
CA ALA A 67 2.28 27.51 8.95
C ALA A 67 3.78 27.38 9.24
N GLY A 68 4.51 26.64 8.38
CA GLY A 68 5.96 26.49 8.49
C GLY A 68 6.72 27.80 8.34
N ILE A 69 6.28 28.70 7.47
CA ILE A 69 6.89 30.02 7.26
C ILE A 69 6.62 30.95 8.46
N PHE A 70 5.37 31.01 8.95
CA PHE A 70 4.98 31.97 9.97
C PHE A 70 5.23 31.54 11.40
N ARG A 71 5.03 30.26 11.72
CA ARG A 71 5.14 29.77 13.10
C ARG A 71 6.51 29.19 13.44
N GLY A 72 7.36 28.93 12.43
CA GLY A 72 8.53 28.10 12.62
C GLY A 72 8.12 26.69 13.02
N GLY A 73 8.86 25.68 12.68
CA GLY A 73 8.60 24.30 13.08
C GLY A 73 9.79 23.72 13.82
N GLU A 74 9.59 22.57 14.43
CA GLU A 74 10.66 21.78 15.01
C GLU A 74 11.68 21.39 13.93
N ALA A 75 12.95 21.30 14.32
CA ALA A 75 14.00 20.79 13.45
C ALA A 75 13.66 19.37 13.04
N ILE A 76 13.94 19.03 11.77
CA ILE A 76 13.68 17.70 11.24
C ILE A 76 14.46 16.68 12.08
N PRO A 77 13.77 15.75 12.78
CA PRO A 77 14.45 14.66 13.46
C PRO A 77 15.19 13.80 12.44
N ARG A 78 16.19 13.06 12.85
CA ARG A 78 16.87 12.10 11.97
C ARG A 78 15.87 11.09 11.45
N ILE A 79 15.42 11.27 10.21
CA ILE A 79 14.39 10.42 9.57
C ILE A 79 15.09 9.15 9.10
N SER A 80 14.63 8.00 9.59
CA SER A 80 15.02 6.72 9.02
C SER A 80 14.27 6.52 7.69
N VAL A 81 14.93 6.77 6.58
CA VAL A 81 14.36 6.57 5.22
C VAL A 81 14.19 5.09 4.86
N ARG A 82 14.72 4.18 5.66
CA ARG A 82 14.66 2.73 5.40
C ARG A 82 13.23 2.22 5.28
N GLY A 83 12.36 2.57 6.22
CA GLY A 83 10.96 2.14 6.23
C GLY A 83 10.21 2.55 4.97
N PRO A 84 10.11 3.87 4.67
CA PRO A 84 9.45 4.35 3.46
C PRO A 84 9.99 3.73 2.17
N VAL A 85 11.31 3.59 2.03
CA VAL A 85 11.94 3.01 0.83
C VAL A 85 11.54 1.54 0.65
N ILE A 86 11.56 0.74 1.71
CA ILE A 86 11.18 -0.68 1.65
C ILE A 86 9.68 -0.83 1.34
N ILE A 87 8.82 0.02 1.94
CA ILE A 87 7.38 0.00 1.65
C ILE A 87 7.12 0.37 0.19
N MET A 88 7.78 1.41 -0.33
CA MET A 88 7.68 1.78 -1.75
C MET A 88 8.15 0.64 -2.66
N LEU A 89 9.24 -0.03 -2.31
CA LEU A 89 9.71 -1.21 -3.03
C LEU A 89 8.68 -2.33 -3.01
N ALA A 90 8.06 -2.61 -1.86
CA ALA A 90 7.00 -3.60 -1.74
C ALA A 90 5.81 -3.29 -2.64
N LEU A 91 5.39 -2.02 -2.72
CA LEU A 91 4.31 -1.57 -3.59
C LEU A 91 4.67 -1.71 -5.08
N VAL A 92 5.89 -1.35 -5.46
CA VAL A 92 6.39 -1.51 -6.84
C VAL A 92 6.39 -2.98 -7.23
N VAL A 93 6.95 -3.85 -6.38
CA VAL A 93 6.96 -5.31 -6.63
C VAL A 93 5.53 -5.84 -6.72
N PHE A 94 4.62 -5.42 -5.83
CA PHE A 94 3.21 -5.79 -5.89
C PHE A 94 2.57 -5.39 -7.22
N ALA A 95 2.78 -4.15 -7.67
CA ALA A 95 2.23 -3.64 -8.93
C ALA A 95 2.68 -4.45 -10.15
N PHE A 96 3.97 -4.84 -10.20
CA PHE A 96 4.53 -5.63 -11.30
C PHE A 96 4.18 -7.11 -11.25
N THR A 97 3.81 -7.64 -10.09
CA THR A 97 3.53 -9.08 -9.91
C THR A 97 2.05 -9.42 -9.94
N ILE A 98 1.15 -8.46 -9.64
CA ILE A 98 -0.29 -8.72 -9.57
C ILE A 98 -0.90 -9.06 -10.94
N ARG A 99 -0.42 -8.42 -12.02
CA ARG A 99 -0.87 -8.65 -13.39
C ARG A 99 0.31 -8.93 -14.32
N PRO A 100 0.10 -9.67 -15.42
CA PRO A 100 1.11 -9.77 -16.45
C PRO A 100 1.42 -8.38 -16.99
N THR A 101 2.65 -7.93 -16.85
CA THR A 101 3.11 -6.61 -17.32
C THR A 101 4.19 -6.82 -18.36
N PRO A 102 4.00 -6.35 -19.61
CA PRO A 102 5.03 -6.41 -20.63
C PRO A 102 6.13 -5.39 -20.30
N ILE A 103 7.36 -5.87 -20.14
CA ILE A 103 8.56 -5.04 -19.96
C ILE A 103 9.49 -5.31 -21.12
N GLY A 104 9.36 -4.54 -22.19
CA GLY A 104 10.10 -4.78 -23.43
C GLY A 104 9.73 -6.11 -24.08
N SER A 105 10.69 -7.01 -24.27
CA SER A 105 10.50 -8.36 -24.82
C SER A 105 10.12 -9.41 -23.78
N PHE A 106 10.08 -9.07 -22.50
CA PHE A 106 9.75 -9.98 -21.39
C PHE A 106 8.40 -9.59 -20.76
N THR A 107 7.54 -10.58 -20.53
CA THR A 107 6.27 -10.38 -19.82
C THR A 107 6.37 -11.01 -18.45
N THR A 108 6.14 -10.23 -17.38
CA THR A 108 6.12 -10.78 -16.02
C THR A 108 4.97 -11.75 -15.86
N PRO A 109 5.17 -12.94 -15.22
CA PRO A 109 4.06 -13.80 -14.90
C PRO A 109 3.18 -13.12 -13.86
N GLY A 110 1.92 -12.81 -14.21
CA GLY A 110 0.94 -12.32 -13.24
C GLY A 110 0.58 -13.42 -12.25
N ILE A 111 1.08 -13.30 -11.01
CA ILE A 111 0.82 -14.31 -9.96
C ILE A 111 -0.48 -14.03 -9.18
N GLY A 112 -1.20 -12.97 -9.53
CA GLY A 112 -2.43 -12.57 -8.87
C GLY A 112 -2.23 -12.15 -7.42
N ILE A 113 -3.34 -11.80 -6.74
CA ILE A 113 -3.31 -11.36 -5.33
C ILE A 113 -2.78 -12.47 -4.42
N VAL A 114 -3.08 -13.75 -4.72
CA VAL A 114 -2.64 -14.91 -3.92
C VAL A 114 -1.13 -14.97 -3.75
N GLY A 115 -0.37 -14.61 -4.78
CA GLY A 115 1.10 -14.57 -4.72
C GLY A 115 1.64 -13.19 -4.41
N ALA A 116 1.13 -12.15 -5.07
CA ALA A 116 1.60 -10.78 -4.91
C ALA A 116 1.34 -10.21 -3.50
N GLY A 117 0.21 -10.59 -2.87
CA GLY A 117 -0.15 -10.14 -1.53
C GLY A 117 0.87 -10.57 -0.47
N PRO A 118 1.09 -11.88 -0.27
CA PRO A 118 2.09 -12.36 0.68
C PRO A 118 3.49 -11.82 0.39
N LEU A 119 3.89 -11.77 -0.88
CA LEU A 119 5.20 -11.24 -1.27
C LEU A 119 5.37 -9.78 -0.84
N ALA A 120 4.37 -8.93 -1.09
CA ALA A 120 4.41 -7.52 -0.68
C ALA A 120 4.49 -7.36 0.85
N VAL A 121 3.71 -8.15 1.61
CA VAL A 121 3.74 -8.11 3.08
C VAL A 121 5.10 -8.55 3.61
N LEU A 122 5.68 -9.61 3.04
CA LEU A 122 7.02 -10.09 3.42
C LEU A 122 8.10 -9.05 3.13
N ILE A 123 8.06 -8.40 1.96
CA ILE A 123 9.01 -7.33 1.63
C ILE A 123 8.80 -6.13 2.57
N ALA A 124 7.55 -5.70 2.81
CA ALA A 124 7.25 -4.60 3.73
C ALA A 124 7.75 -4.88 5.16
N GLY A 125 7.74 -6.13 5.59
CA GLY A 125 8.28 -6.56 6.88
C GLY A 125 9.77 -6.29 7.07
N PHE A 126 10.55 -6.14 6.00
CA PHE A 126 11.94 -5.71 6.11
C PHE A 126 12.10 -4.25 6.54
N ALA A 127 11.03 -3.46 6.54
CA ALA A 127 11.05 -2.09 7.07
C ALA A 127 11.29 -2.07 8.59
N GLU A 128 10.79 -3.06 9.30
CA GLU A 128 10.98 -3.23 10.74
C GLU A 128 12.29 -3.94 11.07
N ARG A 129 12.96 -3.52 12.16
CA ARG A 129 14.25 -4.11 12.57
C ARG A 129 14.06 -5.39 13.38
N ASP A 130 13.08 -5.40 14.29
CA ASP A 130 12.80 -6.49 15.24
C ASP A 130 11.57 -7.29 14.78
N ARG A 131 11.62 -7.79 13.53
CA ARG A 131 10.52 -8.53 12.94
C ARG A 131 10.46 -9.98 13.41
N ASP A 132 9.25 -10.43 13.75
CA ASP A 132 8.94 -11.83 13.92
C ASP A 132 8.41 -12.41 12.59
N TRP A 133 9.16 -13.35 12.01
CA TRP A 133 8.80 -13.98 10.74
C TRP A 133 7.49 -14.75 10.81
N LEU A 134 7.16 -15.30 11.99
CA LEU A 134 5.91 -16.01 12.20
C LEU A 134 4.73 -15.06 12.13
N ASP A 135 4.83 -13.90 12.77
CA ASP A 135 3.80 -12.88 12.72
C ASP A 135 3.60 -12.33 11.32
N LEU A 136 4.70 -12.13 10.62
CA LEU A 136 4.66 -11.68 9.24
C LEU A 136 3.97 -12.69 8.32
N ALA A 137 4.23 -14.00 8.51
CA ALA A 137 3.57 -15.06 7.74
C ALA A 137 2.07 -15.15 8.06
N ILE A 138 1.70 -15.04 9.33
CA ILE A 138 0.29 -15.00 9.76
C ILE A 138 -0.41 -13.79 9.13
N LEU A 139 0.20 -12.61 9.23
CA LEU A 139 -0.35 -11.38 8.65
C LEU A 139 -0.49 -11.48 7.12
N ALA A 140 0.53 -12.00 6.44
CA ALA A 140 0.52 -12.18 4.99
C ALA A 140 -0.63 -13.10 4.54
N ALA A 141 -0.80 -14.24 5.20
CA ALA A 141 -1.87 -15.18 4.87
C ALA A 141 -3.25 -14.62 5.19
N ALA A 142 -3.44 -14.05 6.40
CA ALA A 142 -4.72 -13.51 6.83
C ALA A 142 -5.16 -12.30 6.00
N LEU A 143 -4.24 -11.36 5.74
CA LEU A 143 -4.54 -10.16 4.94
C LEU A 143 -4.88 -10.53 3.50
N THR A 144 -4.11 -11.46 2.90
CA THR A 144 -4.38 -11.92 1.53
C THR A 144 -5.74 -12.61 1.43
N ALA A 145 -6.07 -13.49 2.39
CA ALA A 145 -7.38 -14.14 2.44
C ALA A 145 -8.51 -13.11 2.58
N PHE A 146 -8.33 -12.13 3.46
CA PHE A 146 -9.30 -11.04 3.67
C PHE A 146 -9.50 -10.23 2.38
N CYS A 147 -8.42 -9.85 1.68
CA CYS A 147 -8.52 -9.11 0.43
C CYS A 147 -9.26 -9.92 -0.65
N ILE A 148 -8.99 -11.22 -0.79
CA ILE A 148 -9.69 -12.07 -1.76
C ILE A 148 -11.18 -12.14 -1.44
N LEU A 149 -11.55 -12.33 -0.16
CA LEU A 149 -12.95 -12.39 0.26
C LEU A 149 -13.65 -11.05 0.09
N LEU A 150 -13.02 -9.96 0.51
CA LEU A 150 -13.62 -8.63 0.45
C LEU A 150 -13.79 -8.18 -1.01
N PHE A 151 -12.71 -8.13 -1.75
CA PHE A 151 -12.73 -7.56 -3.11
C PHE A 151 -13.23 -8.55 -4.16
N GLY A 152 -12.82 -9.82 -4.06
CA GLY A 152 -13.17 -10.83 -5.04
C GLY A 152 -14.58 -11.39 -4.84
N TYR A 153 -14.93 -11.73 -3.60
CA TYR A 153 -16.22 -12.40 -3.32
C TYR A 153 -17.32 -11.40 -2.96
N LEU A 154 -17.09 -10.48 -2.00
CA LEU A 154 -18.12 -9.57 -1.50
C LEU A 154 -18.41 -8.41 -2.48
N LEU A 155 -17.34 -7.73 -2.93
CA LEU A 155 -17.48 -6.60 -3.85
C LEU A 155 -17.54 -7.03 -5.32
N ASN A 156 -17.27 -8.30 -5.63
CA ASN A 156 -17.25 -8.87 -6.97
C ASN A 156 -16.45 -8.02 -7.99
N LEU A 157 -15.32 -7.43 -7.54
CA LEU A 157 -14.45 -6.67 -8.43
C LEU A 157 -13.70 -7.61 -9.39
N PRO A 158 -13.48 -7.21 -10.65
CA PRO A 158 -12.71 -7.99 -11.63
C PRO A 158 -11.21 -7.89 -11.32
N MET A 159 -10.78 -8.53 -10.24
CA MET A 159 -9.38 -8.56 -9.82
C MET A 159 -8.71 -9.87 -10.23
N PRO A 160 -7.42 -9.84 -10.63
CA PRO A 160 -6.64 -11.04 -10.89
C PRO A 160 -6.32 -11.74 -9.56
N ALA A 161 -7.27 -12.54 -9.07
CA ALA A 161 -7.07 -13.24 -7.79
C ALA A 161 -5.98 -14.31 -7.91
N PHE A 162 -5.90 -14.98 -9.08
CA PHE A 162 -5.00 -16.10 -9.33
C PHE A 162 -4.21 -15.92 -10.63
N PRO A 163 -3.07 -16.62 -10.79
CA PRO A 163 -2.43 -16.79 -12.07
C PRO A 163 -3.41 -17.45 -13.07
N VAL A 164 -3.46 -16.95 -14.29
CA VAL A 164 -4.33 -17.50 -15.35
C VAL A 164 -4.05 -18.99 -15.59
N SER A 165 -2.80 -19.44 -15.37
CA SER A 165 -2.39 -20.83 -15.47
C SER A 165 -3.08 -21.75 -14.45
N TRP A 166 -3.55 -21.26 -13.32
CA TRP A 166 -4.18 -22.08 -12.28
C TRP A 166 -5.59 -22.53 -12.65
N LEU A 167 -6.33 -21.72 -13.41
CA LEU A 167 -7.67 -22.12 -13.85
C LEU A 167 -7.67 -23.39 -14.71
N LYS A 168 -6.53 -23.73 -15.33
CA LYS A 168 -6.39 -24.99 -16.10
C LYS A 168 -6.46 -26.23 -15.21
N TYR A 169 -6.11 -26.10 -13.91
CA TYR A 169 -6.12 -27.22 -12.96
C TYR A 169 -7.49 -27.44 -12.29
N PHE A 170 -8.45 -26.54 -12.49
CA PHE A 170 -9.80 -26.64 -11.94
C PHE A 170 -10.88 -26.63 -13.04
N PRO A 171 -10.88 -27.62 -13.95
CA PRO A 171 -11.88 -27.69 -15.01
C PRO A 171 -13.27 -27.87 -14.38
N GLY A 172 -14.22 -26.96 -14.73
CA GLY A 172 -15.59 -27.01 -14.25
C GLY A 172 -15.89 -26.24 -12.95
N TRP A 173 -14.87 -25.67 -12.29
CA TRP A 173 -15.09 -24.84 -11.09
C TRP A 173 -15.38 -23.38 -11.47
N SER A 174 -16.36 -22.80 -10.79
CA SER A 174 -16.61 -21.35 -10.96
C SER A 174 -15.48 -20.55 -10.27
N GLN A 175 -15.16 -19.38 -10.80
CA GLN A 175 -14.16 -18.50 -10.22
C GLN A 175 -14.44 -18.19 -8.73
N ARG A 176 -15.72 -18.09 -8.35
CA ARG A 176 -16.14 -17.89 -6.96
C ARG A 176 -15.78 -19.07 -6.04
N GLN A 177 -15.95 -20.30 -6.51
CA GLN A 177 -15.60 -21.49 -5.73
C GLN A 177 -14.11 -21.58 -5.48
N VAL A 178 -13.29 -21.27 -6.50
CA VAL A 178 -11.84 -21.23 -6.35
C VAL A 178 -11.41 -20.13 -5.39
N MET A 179 -12.03 -18.95 -5.43
CA MET A 179 -11.75 -17.87 -4.48
C MET A 179 -12.04 -18.28 -3.04
N LEU A 180 -13.20 -18.91 -2.78
CA LEU A 180 -13.55 -19.39 -1.44
C LEU A 180 -12.61 -20.48 -0.95
N LEU A 181 -12.23 -21.43 -1.81
CA LEU A 181 -11.30 -22.50 -1.45
C LEU A 181 -9.93 -21.95 -1.07
N VAL A 182 -9.37 -21.05 -1.90
CA VAL A 182 -8.03 -20.48 -1.65
C VAL A 182 -8.04 -19.56 -0.44
N SER A 183 -9.05 -18.72 -0.27
CA SER A 183 -9.15 -17.87 0.91
C SER A 183 -9.35 -18.69 2.18
N GLY A 184 -10.15 -19.76 2.13
CA GLY A 184 -10.31 -20.71 3.23
C GLY A 184 -9.00 -21.42 3.58
N ALA A 185 -8.25 -21.91 2.58
CA ALA A 185 -6.94 -22.51 2.79
C ALA A 185 -5.94 -21.54 3.44
N LEU A 186 -5.89 -20.29 2.98
CA LEU A 186 -5.03 -19.26 3.58
C LEU A 186 -5.42 -18.93 5.02
N LEU A 187 -6.73 -18.89 5.36
CA LEU A 187 -7.18 -18.70 6.72
C LEU A 187 -6.80 -19.87 7.62
N VAL A 188 -6.93 -21.11 7.13
CA VAL A 188 -6.49 -22.31 7.87
C VAL A 188 -4.99 -22.25 8.13
N VAL A 189 -4.18 -21.87 7.13
CA VAL A 189 -2.73 -21.69 7.30
C VAL A 189 -2.44 -20.60 8.34
N ALA A 190 -3.10 -19.45 8.26
CA ALA A 190 -2.93 -18.36 9.22
C ALA A 190 -3.28 -18.81 10.64
N LEU A 191 -4.38 -19.54 10.81
CA LEU A 191 -4.82 -20.08 12.11
C LEU A 191 -3.83 -21.12 12.66
N ALA A 192 -3.37 -22.04 11.81
CA ALA A 192 -2.37 -23.04 12.19
C ALA A 192 -1.06 -22.40 12.67
N LEU A 193 -0.56 -21.41 11.94
CA LEU A 193 0.63 -20.65 12.32
C LEU A 193 0.42 -19.89 13.63
N TYR A 194 -0.76 -19.29 13.83
CA TYR A 194 -1.14 -18.61 15.05
C TYR A 194 -1.16 -19.56 16.27
N LEU A 195 -1.71 -20.76 16.10
CA LEU A 195 -1.73 -21.77 17.16
C LEU A 195 -0.32 -22.26 17.52
N VAL A 196 0.56 -22.43 16.52
CA VAL A 196 1.97 -22.76 16.74
C VAL A 196 2.67 -21.66 17.54
N ARG A 197 2.44 -20.39 17.15
CA ARG A 197 2.98 -19.24 17.88
C ARG A 197 2.52 -19.21 19.34
N ARG A 198 1.23 -19.38 19.59
CA ARG A 198 0.64 -19.39 20.93
C ARG A 198 1.26 -20.48 21.80
N ARG A 199 1.53 -21.67 21.24
CA ARG A 199 2.19 -22.77 21.96
C ARG A 199 3.65 -22.45 22.30
N ARG A 200 4.37 -21.74 21.44
CA ARG A 200 5.76 -21.31 21.69
C ARG A 200 5.85 -20.22 22.75
N GLY A 201 4.91 -19.26 22.76
CA GLY A 201 4.87 -18.17 23.73
C GLY A 201 4.33 -18.60 25.13
N GLY A 202 3.64 -19.71 25.25
CA GLY A 202 3.16 -20.25 26.53
C GLY A 202 4.18 -21.11 27.28
N ASN A 203 5.33 -21.43 26.67
CA ASN A 203 6.40 -22.24 27.23
C ASN A 203 7.66 -21.40 27.62
N ALA A 204 7.59 -20.08 27.54
CA ALA A 204 8.59 -19.12 27.98
C ALA A 204 8.07 -18.33 29.19
#